data_835cf0ede726f3e96efcb6c833dc8d58
#
_entry.id   835cf0ede726f3e96efcb6c833dc8d58
#
_cell.length_a   1.000
_cell.length_b   1.000
_cell.length_c   1.000
_cell.angle_alpha   90.00
_cell.angle_beta   90.00
_cell.angle_gamma   90.00
#
_symmetry.space_group_name_H-M   'P 1'
#
loop_
_entity.id
_entity.type
_entity.pdbx_description
1 polymer ?
#
loop_
_entity_poly.entity_id
_entity_poly.type
_entity_poly.pdbx_seq_one_letter_code
_entity_poly.pdbx_strand_id
1 'polypeptide(L)'
;MRTIRKVGRETAELTDEELRYIDTRVVESVKPVLVGRRLFPVFNVGHAGFTTVMGYKQTDMSQAIIDMYGITQSRDRVELASFPIKVPVLHKEYKIYWRDLIASRNGGLPIETMNVENAARQVAEEEDKLLITGEYTGWPALGIEGLAIATGRNTKASAGAWPANAITDVAAAIGENETDGHYGPFALILRSSWLAKLRALIANTGIFYLEKVAELVKAGIYVSDSLYTSAGAVTNALVVELSQENFELVIGQDLSTFNQQDEDMNINGKVYEVVAPRIKRPTSICEITGLT
;
A
#
# COMPACT_ATOMS: atom_id res chain seq x y z
N MET A 1 18.69 52.16 -40.29
CA MET A 1 18.10 51.84 -38.96
C MET A 1 17.62 50.40 -39.01
N ARG A 2 18.38 49.43 -38.47
CA ARG A 2 17.93 48.04 -38.41
C ARG A 2 17.03 47.86 -37.19
N THR A 3 15.79 47.57 -37.44
CA THR A 3 14.81 47.21 -36.38
C THR A 3 15.25 45.88 -35.78
N ILE A 4 15.76 45.91 -34.57
CA ILE A 4 16.02 44.72 -33.77
C ILE A 4 14.64 44.14 -33.42
N ARG A 5 14.23 43.07 -34.09
CA ARG A 5 13.09 42.26 -33.61
C ARG A 5 13.42 41.79 -32.19
N LYS A 6 12.60 42.18 -31.23
CA LYS A 6 12.59 41.56 -29.90
C LYS A 6 12.33 40.09 -30.12
N VAL A 7 13.37 39.28 -30.02
CA VAL A 7 13.24 37.84 -29.88
C VAL A 7 12.52 37.65 -28.55
N GLY A 8 11.26 37.19 -28.59
CA GLY A 8 10.55 36.83 -27.40
C GLY A 8 11.40 35.77 -26.70
N ARG A 9 11.72 35.98 -25.43
CA ARG A 9 12.28 34.95 -24.59
C ARG A 9 11.19 33.89 -24.50
N GLU A 10 11.33 32.78 -25.25
CA GLU A 10 10.59 31.56 -24.96
C GLU A 10 11.12 31.08 -23.61
N THR A 11 10.34 31.28 -22.55
CA THR A 11 10.66 30.77 -21.23
C THR A 11 10.45 29.27 -21.27
N ALA A 12 11.45 28.50 -20.89
CA ALA A 12 11.36 27.04 -20.75
C ALA A 12 10.65 26.65 -19.46
N GLU A 13 10.01 27.58 -18.78
CA GLU A 13 9.17 27.33 -17.60
C GLU A 13 7.84 26.68 -18.02
N LEU A 14 7.38 25.73 -17.22
CA LEU A 14 6.06 25.13 -17.40
C LEU A 14 4.96 26.15 -17.10
N THR A 15 3.96 26.21 -17.95
CA THR A 15 2.74 27.00 -17.72
C THR A 15 1.82 26.29 -16.72
N ASP A 16 0.91 27.04 -16.10
CA ASP A 16 -0.09 26.47 -15.19
C ASP A 16 -0.97 25.39 -15.83
N GLU A 17 -1.24 25.50 -17.14
CA GLU A 17 -1.99 24.49 -17.90
C GLU A 17 -1.18 23.21 -18.10
N GLU A 18 0.12 23.36 -18.41
CA GLU A 18 1.04 22.23 -18.55
C GLU A 18 1.24 21.50 -17.21
N LEU A 19 1.34 22.23 -16.11
CA LEU A 19 1.41 21.66 -14.75
C LEU A 19 0.14 20.85 -14.42
N ARG A 20 -1.05 21.42 -14.66
CA ARG A 20 -2.31 20.72 -14.43
C ARG A 20 -2.45 19.48 -15.31
N TYR A 21 -1.97 19.54 -16.56
CA TYR A 21 -1.96 18.39 -17.44
C TYR A 21 -1.07 17.27 -16.89
N ILE A 22 0.14 17.60 -16.44
CA ILE A 22 1.07 16.66 -15.79
C ILE A 22 0.42 16.04 -14.56
N ASP A 23 -0.14 16.83 -13.65
CA ASP A 23 -0.77 16.32 -12.42
C ASP A 23 -1.95 15.37 -12.73
N THR A 24 -2.76 15.69 -13.74
CA THR A 24 -3.85 14.80 -14.16
C THR A 24 -3.33 13.45 -14.65
N ARG A 25 -2.26 13.45 -15.47
CA ARG A 25 -1.63 12.22 -15.96
C ARG A 25 -1.00 11.38 -14.86
N VAL A 26 -0.37 12.04 -13.87
CA VAL A 26 0.16 11.37 -12.68
C VAL A 26 -0.96 10.62 -11.95
N VAL A 27 -2.07 11.28 -11.65
CA VAL A 27 -3.19 10.64 -10.95
C VAL A 27 -3.80 9.48 -11.73
N GLU A 28 -3.94 9.62 -13.06
CA GLU A 28 -4.48 8.55 -13.92
C GLU A 28 -3.56 7.32 -13.97
N SER A 29 -2.25 7.52 -14.03
CA SER A 29 -1.26 6.42 -14.14
C SER A 29 -1.14 5.60 -12.85
N VAL A 30 -1.40 6.21 -11.70
CA VAL A 30 -1.21 5.61 -10.37
C VAL A 30 -2.43 4.79 -9.90
N LYS A 31 -3.64 5.22 -10.22
CA LYS A 31 -4.90 4.56 -9.79
C LYS A 31 -4.95 3.05 -9.98
N PRO A 32 -4.50 2.46 -11.09
CA PRO A 32 -4.58 1.01 -11.29
C PRO A 32 -3.64 0.21 -10.38
N VAL A 33 -2.54 0.82 -9.92
CA VAL A 33 -1.46 0.17 -9.18
C VAL A 33 -1.75 0.12 -7.68
N LEU A 34 -2.42 1.14 -7.14
CA LEU A 34 -2.65 1.31 -5.70
C LEU A 34 -3.67 0.32 -5.14
N VAL A 35 -3.22 -0.90 -4.83
CA VAL A 35 -4.00 -1.91 -4.10
C VAL A 35 -3.98 -1.62 -2.61
N GLY A 36 -2.85 -1.20 -2.05
CA GLY A 36 -2.66 -0.87 -0.64
C GLY A 36 -3.64 0.19 -0.15
N ARG A 37 -3.85 1.28 -0.90
CA ARG A 37 -4.82 2.35 -0.54
C ARG A 37 -6.28 1.89 -0.50
N ARG A 38 -6.60 0.77 -1.13
CA ARG A 38 -7.95 0.16 -1.07
C ARG A 38 -8.14 -0.71 0.16
N LEU A 39 -7.02 -1.18 0.75
CA LEU A 39 -6.99 -2.00 1.95
C LEU A 39 -6.92 -1.16 3.21
N PHE A 40 -6.08 -0.12 3.20
CA PHE A 40 -5.80 0.69 4.37
C PHE A 40 -6.76 1.88 4.49
N PRO A 41 -7.49 2.02 5.60
CA PRO A 41 -8.15 3.27 5.94
C PRO A 41 -7.13 4.41 6.07
N VAL A 42 -7.44 5.57 5.51
CA VAL A 42 -6.52 6.72 5.46
C VAL A 42 -6.59 7.54 6.74
N PHE A 43 -5.43 7.85 7.31
CA PHE A 43 -5.24 8.80 8.39
C PHE A 43 -4.34 9.96 7.91
N ASN A 44 -4.93 11.12 7.64
CA ASN A 44 -4.21 12.27 7.14
C ASN A 44 -3.65 13.14 8.29
N VAL A 45 -2.33 13.32 8.31
CA VAL A 45 -1.62 14.17 9.29
C VAL A 45 -1.50 15.61 8.80
N GLY A 46 -1.57 15.85 7.49
CA GLY A 46 -1.75 17.17 6.90
C GLY A 46 -0.49 17.95 6.54
N HIS A 47 0.73 17.43 6.78
CA HIS A 47 1.95 18.07 6.26
C HIS A 47 3.15 17.12 6.12
N ALA A 48 4.03 17.42 5.17
CA ALA A 48 5.20 16.60 4.82
C ALA A 48 6.35 16.63 5.87
N GLY A 49 6.28 17.50 6.86
CA GLY A 49 7.36 17.70 7.85
C GLY A 49 7.40 16.65 8.96
N PHE A 50 6.46 15.70 9.00
CA PHE A 50 6.49 14.60 9.96
C PHE A 50 7.47 13.52 9.53
N THR A 51 8.50 13.31 10.33
CA THR A 51 9.47 12.22 10.16
C THR A 51 9.10 10.99 10.99
N THR A 52 8.26 11.17 12.01
CA THR A 52 7.87 10.10 12.94
C THR A 52 6.45 10.35 13.43
N VAL A 53 5.63 9.31 13.43
CA VAL A 53 4.29 9.29 14.00
C VAL A 53 4.24 8.25 15.11
N MET A 54 3.58 8.55 16.22
CA MET A 54 3.41 7.59 17.31
C MET A 54 2.30 6.61 16.99
N GLY A 55 2.63 5.33 16.99
CA GLY A 55 1.67 4.24 17.02
C GLY A 55 1.40 3.80 18.45
N TYR A 56 0.21 3.24 18.68
CA TYR A 56 -0.17 2.66 19.96
C TYR A 56 -0.66 1.24 19.72
N LYS A 57 -0.03 0.28 20.40
CA LYS A 57 -0.54 -1.09 20.53
C LYS A 57 -1.36 -1.16 21.81
N GLN A 58 -2.58 -1.67 21.70
CA GLN A 58 -3.47 -1.86 22.83
C GLN A 58 -3.36 -3.32 23.30
N THR A 59 -3.33 -3.53 24.62
CA THR A 59 -3.56 -4.85 25.22
C THR A 59 -5.05 -5.00 25.50
N ASP A 60 -5.57 -6.20 25.36
CA ASP A 60 -6.93 -6.49 25.73
C ASP A 60 -7.06 -6.56 27.27
N MET A 61 -8.24 -6.23 27.77
CA MET A 61 -8.57 -6.43 29.20
C MET A 61 -8.83 -7.91 29.45
N SER A 62 -8.68 -8.35 30.72
CA SER A 62 -9.10 -9.69 31.14
C SER A 62 -10.61 -9.88 30.96
N GLN A 63 -11.05 -11.13 30.91
CA GLN A 63 -12.46 -11.47 30.77
C GLN A 63 -13.31 -10.90 31.92
N ALA A 64 -14.53 -10.47 31.59
CA ALA A 64 -15.48 -10.00 32.59
C ALA A 64 -15.82 -11.13 33.59
N ILE A 65 -15.88 -10.80 34.87
CA ILE A 65 -16.22 -11.71 35.94
C ILE A 65 -17.74 -11.71 36.12
N ILE A 66 -18.32 -12.91 36.20
CA ILE A 66 -19.75 -13.08 36.53
C ILE A 66 -19.84 -13.51 37.97
N ASP A 67 -20.40 -12.65 38.82
CA ASP A 67 -20.71 -13.00 40.20
C ASP A 67 -22.09 -12.44 40.61
N MET A 68 -22.65 -12.96 41.73
CA MET A 68 -23.98 -12.58 42.19
C MET A 68 -24.01 -11.22 42.90
N TYR A 69 -22.89 -10.72 43.38
CA TYR A 69 -22.82 -9.55 44.29
C TYR A 69 -21.98 -8.39 43.73
N GLY A 70 -21.33 -8.56 42.54
CA GLY A 70 -20.53 -7.53 41.92
C GLY A 70 -19.31 -7.12 42.75
N ILE A 71 -18.71 -8.08 43.48
CA ILE A 71 -17.55 -7.80 44.34
C ILE A 71 -16.29 -7.63 43.48
N THR A 72 -15.70 -6.44 43.54
CA THR A 72 -14.47 -6.14 42.80
C THR A 72 -13.28 -6.94 43.35
N GLN A 73 -12.74 -7.88 42.55
CA GLN A 73 -11.54 -8.64 42.90
C GLN A 73 -10.25 -7.95 42.42
N SER A 74 -10.28 -7.38 41.22
CA SER A 74 -9.16 -6.61 40.68
C SER A 74 -9.67 -5.55 39.73
N ARG A 75 -8.91 -4.45 39.56
CA ARG A 75 -9.18 -3.43 38.56
C ARG A 75 -8.15 -3.63 37.43
N ASP A 76 -8.65 -3.85 36.25
CA ASP A 76 -7.85 -4.00 35.05
C ASP A 76 -7.94 -2.71 34.21
N ARG A 77 -6.93 -2.46 33.38
CA ARG A 77 -6.90 -1.35 32.43
C ARG A 77 -6.22 -1.78 31.15
N VAL A 78 -6.63 -1.22 30.05
CA VAL A 78 -5.90 -1.33 28.79
C VAL A 78 -4.54 -0.63 28.93
N GLU A 79 -3.48 -1.34 28.65
CA GLU A 79 -2.15 -0.75 28.56
C GLU A 79 -1.90 -0.31 27.11
N LEU A 80 -1.44 0.93 26.95
CA LEU A 80 -1.07 1.51 25.68
C LEU A 80 0.46 1.53 25.58
N ALA A 81 1.02 0.62 24.80
CA ALA A 81 2.42 0.66 24.42
C ALA A 81 2.60 1.58 23.21
N SER A 82 3.26 2.72 23.39
CA SER A 82 3.58 3.62 22.29
C SER A 82 4.86 3.18 21.59
N PHE A 83 4.88 3.25 20.27
CA PHE A 83 6.04 2.99 19.46
C PHE A 83 6.18 4.03 18.33
N PRO A 84 7.39 4.50 18.03
CA PRO A 84 7.61 5.45 16.96
C PRO A 84 7.62 4.74 15.60
N ILE A 85 6.85 5.24 14.65
CA ILE A 85 6.85 4.80 13.26
C ILE A 85 7.52 5.89 12.44
N LYS A 86 8.57 5.54 11.72
CA LYS A 86 9.21 6.45 10.78
C LYS A 86 8.34 6.60 9.55
N VAL A 87 8.21 7.83 9.07
CA VAL A 87 7.43 8.15 7.86
C VAL A 87 8.42 8.56 6.76
N PRO A 88 8.71 7.67 5.81
CA PRO A 88 9.65 7.94 4.73
C PRO A 88 9.03 8.85 3.68
N VAL A 89 9.91 9.45 2.85
CA VAL A 89 9.53 10.10 1.60
C VAL A 89 9.80 9.11 0.47
N LEU A 90 8.75 8.65 -0.19
CA LEU A 90 8.86 7.90 -1.43
C LEU A 90 8.99 8.90 -2.58
N HIS A 91 9.98 8.73 -3.43
CA HIS A 91 10.18 9.68 -4.53
C HIS A 91 10.87 9.05 -5.74
N LYS A 92 10.56 9.61 -6.90
CA LYS A 92 11.25 9.32 -8.16
C LYS A 92 11.46 10.61 -8.93
N GLU A 93 12.68 10.78 -9.44
CA GLU A 93 13.05 11.93 -10.26
C GLU A 93 12.87 11.62 -11.74
N TYR A 94 12.53 12.67 -12.51
CA TYR A 94 12.42 12.62 -13.96
C TYR A 94 12.98 13.91 -14.57
N LYS A 95 13.27 13.86 -15.88
CA LYS A 95 13.81 15.01 -16.62
C LYS A 95 13.02 15.19 -17.91
N ILE A 96 12.68 16.47 -18.21
CA ILE A 96 12.10 16.89 -19.48
C ILE A 96 13.11 17.80 -20.15
N TYR A 97 13.54 17.46 -21.35
CA TYR A 97 14.48 18.29 -22.08
C TYR A 97 13.79 19.52 -22.67
N TRP A 98 14.44 20.68 -22.58
CA TRP A 98 13.91 21.94 -23.07
C TRP A 98 13.58 21.92 -24.56
N ARG A 99 14.35 21.17 -25.36
CA ARG A 99 14.12 21.04 -26.79
C ARG A 99 12.81 20.33 -27.10
N ASP A 100 12.46 19.30 -26.33
CA ASP A 100 11.24 18.54 -26.48
C ASP A 100 10.03 19.37 -26.06
N LEU A 101 10.18 20.18 -25.02
CA LEU A 101 9.16 21.13 -24.58
C LEU A 101 8.86 22.19 -25.66
N ILE A 102 9.90 22.79 -26.28
CA ILE A 102 9.71 23.76 -27.37
C ILE A 102 9.13 23.08 -28.61
N ALA A 103 9.58 21.88 -28.96
CA ALA A 103 9.05 21.12 -30.08
C ALA A 103 7.56 20.80 -29.87
N SER A 104 7.15 20.45 -28.67
CA SER A 104 5.76 20.23 -28.28
C SER A 104 4.91 21.49 -28.49
N ARG A 105 5.36 22.64 -27.96
CA ARG A 105 4.65 23.92 -28.07
C ARG A 105 4.52 24.40 -29.51
N ASN A 106 5.57 24.28 -30.32
CA ASN A 106 5.58 24.70 -31.72
C ASN A 106 4.89 23.73 -32.65
N GLY A 107 4.93 22.43 -32.35
CA GLY A 107 4.34 21.37 -33.15
C GLY A 107 2.88 21.07 -32.83
N GLY A 108 2.29 21.69 -31.78
CA GLY A 108 0.96 21.38 -31.30
C GLY A 108 0.81 19.93 -30.77
N LEU A 109 1.94 19.28 -30.48
CA LEU A 109 1.97 17.95 -29.90
C LEU A 109 1.84 18.03 -28.37
N PRO A 110 1.18 17.05 -27.71
CA PRO A 110 1.15 17.04 -26.25
C PRO A 110 2.58 16.90 -25.68
N ILE A 111 2.83 17.53 -24.54
CA ILE A 111 4.10 17.36 -23.82
C ILE A 111 4.32 15.89 -23.57
N GLU A 112 5.56 15.43 -23.74
CA GLU A 112 5.94 14.07 -23.42
C GLU A 112 5.86 13.84 -21.92
N THR A 113 4.72 13.31 -21.46
CA THR A 113 4.47 13.01 -20.04
C THR A 113 4.91 11.60 -19.64
N MET A 114 5.40 10.81 -20.61
CA MET A 114 5.75 9.41 -20.38
C MET A 114 6.76 9.22 -19.23
N ASN A 115 7.74 10.11 -19.10
CA ASN A 115 8.72 10.06 -18.02
C ASN A 115 8.07 10.35 -16.66
N VAL A 116 7.12 11.26 -16.62
CA VAL A 116 6.36 11.64 -15.41
C VAL A 116 5.41 10.52 -14.99
N GLU A 117 4.68 9.95 -15.95
CA GLU A 117 3.77 8.82 -15.74
C GLU A 117 4.52 7.59 -15.21
N ASN A 118 5.69 7.29 -15.80
CA ASN A 118 6.55 6.21 -15.31
C ASN A 118 7.10 6.49 -13.90
N ALA A 119 7.51 7.72 -13.61
CA ALA A 119 7.98 8.09 -12.28
C ALA A 119 6.87 7.93 -11.23
N ALA A 120 5.66 8.40 -11.54
CA ALA A 120 4.50 8.26 -10.67
C ALA A 120 4.11 6.80 -10.43
N ARG A 121 4.15 5.98 -11.48
CA ARG A 121 3.89 4.55 -11.37
C ARG A 121 4.91 3.85 -10.48
N GLN A 122 6.21 4.20 -10.59
CA GLN A 122 7.25 3.62 -9.73
C GLN A 122 7.04 4.01 -8.26
N VAL A 123 6.63 5.26 -7.97
CA VAL A 123 6.30 5.68 -6.60
C VAL A 123 5.12 4.86 -6.05
N ALA A 124 4.07 4.66 -6.84
CA ALA A 124 2.92 3.86 -6.45
C ALA A 124 3.24 2.37 -6.23
N GLU A 125 4.13 1.79 -7.06
CA GLU A 125 4.60 0.41 -6.88
C GLU A 125 5.40 0.26 -5.58
N GLU A 126 6.23 1.26 -5.23
CA GLU A 126 6.98 1.27 -3.98
C GLU A 126 6.06 1.54 -2.76
N GLU A 127 5.02 2.37 -2.89
CA GLU A 127 3.98 2.52 -1.86
C GLU A 127 3.29 1.17 -1.58
N ASP A 128 2.86 0.47 -2.60
CA ASP A 128 2.19 -0.84 -2.47
C ASP A 128 3.10 -1.87 -1.78
N LYS A 129 4.40 -1.89 -2.12
CA LYS A 129 5.39 -2.73 -1.44
C LYS A 129 5.54 -2.35 0.04
N LEU A 130 5.61 -1.05 0.34
CA LEU A 130 5.73 -0.56 1.71
C LEU A 130 4.53 -0.97 2.57
N LEU A 131 3.32 -0.86 2.04
CA LEU A 131 2.10 -1.17 2.75
C LEU A 131 1.91 -2.68 2.97
N ILE A 132 2.12 -3.48 1.94
CA ILE A 132 1.84 -4.91 1.96
C ILE A 132 3.00 -5.69 2.57
N THR A 133 4.22 -5.46 2.09
CA THR A 133 5.40 -6.20 2.55
C THR A 133 6.09 -5.50 3.71
N GLY A 134 6.16 -4.16 3.71
CA GLY A 134 6.97 -3.39 4.63
C GLY A 134 8.39 -3.19 4.12
N GLU A 135 9.35 -3.12 5.06
CA GLU A 135 10.75 -2.92 4.72
C GLU A 135 11.28 -4.05 3.83
N TYR A 136 11.82 -3.69 2.68
CA TYR A 136 12.32 -4.62 1.66
C TYR A 136 13.84 -4.54 1.55
N THR A 137 14.47 -5.66 1.18
CA THR A 137 15.91 -5.73 0.95
C THR A 137 16.34 -4.71 -0.11
N GLY A 138 17.26 -3.80 0.26
CA GLY A 138 17.72 -2.71 -0.61
C GLY A 138 17.20 -1.33 -0.21
N TRP A 139 16.23 -1.24 0.70
CA TRP A 139 15.82 0.00 1.32
C TRP A 139 16.69 0.32 2.57
N PRO A 140 16.77 1.58 2.98
CA PRO A 140 17.37 1.92 4.27
C PRO A 140 16.64 1.20 5.40
N ALA A 141 17.39 0.68 6.39
CA ALA A 141 16.82 0.03 7.57
C ALA A 141 16.04 1.04 8.43
N LEU A 142 14.77 1.24 8.12
CA LEU A 142 13.87 2.19 8.79
C LEU A 142 13.03 1.52 9.87
N GLY A 143 12.92 0.18 9.86
CA GLY A 143 12.11 -0.59 10.79
C GLY A 143 10.60 -0.41 10.54
N ILE A 144 10.18 -0.26 9.27
CA ILE A 144 8.78 -0.10 8.90
C ILE A 144 8.17 -1.47 8.62
N GLU A 145 7.16 -1.83 9.40
CA GLU A 145 6.43 -3.09 9.25
C GLU A 145 5.23 -2.91 8.32
N GLY A 146 5.15 -3.72 7.25
CA GLY A 146 3.94 -3.89 6.44
C GLY A 146 3.11 -5.08 6.92
N LEU A 147 1.99 -5.37 6.26
CA LEU A 147 1.09 -6.46 6.65
C LEU A 147 1.80 -7.82 6.72
N ALA A 148 2.69 -8.11 5.75
CA ALA A 148 3.34 -9.42 5.65
C ALA A 148 4.43 -9.67 6.71
N ILE A 149 5.01 -8.60 7.30
CA ILE A 149 6.08 -8.74 8.30
C ILE A 149 5.71 -8.17 9.67
N ALA A 150 4.45 -7.80 9.87
CA ALA A 150 3.97 -7.24 11.13
C ALA A 150 4.30 -8.16 12.30
N THR A 151 5.02 -7.62 13.29
CA THR A 151 5.40 -8.38 14.49
C THR A 151 4.17 -8.67 15.34
N GLY A 152 3.92 -9.96 15.62
CA GLY A 152 2.78 -10.43 16.38
C GLY A 152 1.57 -10.81 15.51
N ARG A 153 1.72 -10.85 14.16
CA ARG A 153 0.71 -11.42 13.28
C ARG A 153 0.57 -12.92 13.48
N ASN A 154 -0.58 -13.45 13.16
CA ASN A 154 -0.83 -14.89 13.13
C ASN A 154 -0.18 -15.53 11.89
N THR A 155 0.23 -16.78 12.01
CA THR A 155 0.77 -17.55 10.91
C THR A 155 0.14 -18.94 10.86
N LYS A 156 -0.25 -19.38 9.67
CA LYS A 156 -0.80 -20.73 9.42
C LYS A 156 -0.06 -21.38 8.28
N ALA A 157 0.48 -22.57 8.51
CA ALA A 157 1.04 -23.36 7.43
C ALA A 157 -0.09 -23.92 6.55
N SER A 158 0.10 -23.87 5.22
CA SER A 158 -0.82 -24.47 4.27
C SER A 158 -0.90 -25.99 4.50
N ALA A 159 -2.10 -26.55 4.40
CA ALA A 159 -2.33 -27.98 4.52
C ALA A 159 -1.82 -28.77 3.31
N GLY A 160 -1.52 -28.11 2.20
CA GLY A 160 -0.99 -28.72 0.99
C GLY A 160 -1.14 -27.86 -0.25
N ALA A 161 -1.00 -28.47 -1.42
CA ALA A 161 -0.98 -27.74 -2.68
C ALA A 161 -2.30 -27.00 -2.98
N TRP A 162 -2.16 -25.76 -3.45
CA TRP A 162 -3.27 -24.99 -3.99
C TRP A 162 -3.51 -25.33 -5.48
N PRO A 163 -4.79 -25.34 -5.95
CA PRO A 163 -6.00 -24.78 -5.30
C PRO A 163 -6.74 -25.74 -4.36
N ALA A 164 -6.39 -27.04 -4.31
CA ALA A 164 -7.20 -28.05 -3.59
C ALA A 164 -7.40 -27.71 -2.10
N ASN A 165 -6.39 -27.18 -1.42
CA ASN A 165 -6.43 -26.83 -0.01
C ASN A 165 -6.78 -25.36 0.26
N ALA A 166 -7.00 -24.54 -0.76
CA ALA A 166 -7.19 -23.10 -0.60
C ALA A 166 -8.37 -22.74 0.32
N ILE A 167 -9.50 -23.45 0.18
CA ILE A 167 -10.70 -23.22 1.00
C ILE A 167 -10.41 -23.53 2.47
N THR A 168 -9.76 -24.66 2.73
CA THR A 168 -9.41 -25.10 4.08
C THR A 168 -8.40 -24.17 4.73
N ASP A 169 -7.38 -23.75 3.98
CA ASP A 169 -6.32 -22.87 4.48
C ASP A 169 -6.86 -21.47 4.81
N VAL A 170 -7.71 -20.91 3.95
CA VAL A 170 -8.35 -19.61 4.19
C VAL A 170 -9.30 -19.68 5.38
N ALA A 171 -10.13 -20.76 5.49
CA ALA A 171 -11.00 -20.96 6.63
C ALA A 171 -10.21 -21.09 7.94
N ALA A 172 -9.09 -21.83 7.92
CA ALA A 172 -8.22 -21.97 9.08
C ALA A 172 -7.56 -20.66 9.48
N ALA A 173 -7.12 -19.83 8.51
CA ALA A 173 -6.57 -18.51 8.78
C ALA A 173 -7.61 -17.54 9.37
N ILE A 174 -8.86 -17.60 8.92
CA ILE A 174 -9.97 -16.86 9.52
C ILE A 174 -10.17 -17.32 10.97
N GLY A 175 -10.17 -18.63 11.22
CA GLY A 175 -10.33 -19.17 12.57
C GLY A 175 -9.22 -18.74 13.55
N GLU A 176 -7.97 -18.57 13.10
CA GLU A 176 -6.90 -18.00 13.94
C GLU A 176 -7.22 -16.56 14.33
N ASN A 177 -7.66 -15.73 13.37
CA ASN A 177 -8.05 -14.34 13.67
C ASN A 177 -9.29 -14.27 14.58
N GLU A 178 -10.29 -15.15 14.38
CA GLU A 178 -11.48 -15.20 15.25
C GLU A 178 -11.14 -15.61 16.68
N THR A 179 -10.14 -16.47 16.87
CA THR A 179 -9.63 -16.85 18.19
C THR A 179 -9.09 -15.64 18.96
N ASP A 180 -8.52 -14.67 18.26
CA ASP A 180 -8.01 -13.41 18.81
C ASP A 180 -9.07 -12.29 18.87
N GLY A 181 -10.36 -12.63 18.63
CA GLY A 181 -11.48 -11.70 18.75
C GLY A 181 -11.73 -10.83 17.52
N HIS A 182 -11.22 -11.22 16.34
CA HIS A 182 -11.45 -10.55 15.08
C HIS A 182 -12.53 -11.27 14.27
N TYR A 183 -13.67 -10.63 14.04
CA TYR A 183 -14.85 -11.27 13.43
C TYR A 183 -15.16 -10.78 12.01
N GLY A 184 -14.27 -9.99 11.40
CA GLY A 184 -14.40 -9.55 10.01
C GLY A 184 -15.08 -8.21 9.82
N PRO A 185 -15.25 -7.77 8.60
CA PRO A 185 -15.11 -8.50 7.34
C PRO A 185 -13.65 -8.80 6.96
N PHE A 186 -13.40 -10.03 6.51
CA PHE A 186 -12.07 -10.47 6.10
C PHE A 186 -11.82 -10.25 4.62
N ALA A 187 -10.59 -9.85 4.28
CA ALA A 187 -10.05 -9.78 2.93
C ALA A 187 -8.90 -10.77 2.74
N LEU A 188 -8.76 -11.29 1.53
CA LEU A 188 -7.63 -12.13 1.13
C LEU A 188 -6.72 -11.34 0.19
N ILE A 189 -5.44 -11.27 0.55
CA ILE A 189 -4.39 -10.67 -0.29
C ILE A 189 -3.51 -11.79 -0.81
N LEU A 190 -3.36 -11.86 -2.12
CA LEU A 190 -2.57 -12.91 -2.78
C LEU A 190 -1.91 -12.38 -4.06
N ARG A 191 -0.93 -13.11 -4.57
CA ARG A 191 -0.29 -12.79 -5.84
C ARG A 191 -1.13 -13.26 -7.03
N SER A 192 -0.89 -12.65 -8.19
CA SER A 192 -1.53 -12.99 -9.47
C SER A 192 -1.39 -14.47 -9.83
N SER A 193 -0.24 -15.08 -9.53
CA SER A 193 0.01 -16.51 -9.76
C SER A 193 -0.93 -17.42 -8.98
N TRP A 194 -1.23 -17.08 -7.72
CA TRP A 194 -2.16 -17.83 -6.86
C TRP A 194 -3.62 -17.60 -7.27
N LEU A 195 -3.98 -16.37 -7.67
CA LEU A 195 -5.31 -16.12 -8.22
C LEU A 195 -5.57 -16.96 -9.47
N ALA A 196 -4.57 -17.13 -10.33
CA ALA A 196 -4.69 -17.97 -11.52
C ALA A 196 -4.99 -19.43 -11.16
N LYS A 197 -4.36 -19.97 -10.11
CA LYS A 197 -4.65 -21.32 -9.59
C LYS A 197 -6.09 -21.43 -9.05
N LEU A 198 -6.60 -20.42 -8.35
CA LEU A 198 -7.97 -20.40 -7.81
C LEU A 198 -9.07 -20.36 -8.88
N ARG A 199 -8.74 -20.00 -10.12
CA ARG A 199 -9.66 -20.05 -11.27
C ARG A 199 -9.86 -21.46 -11.83
N ALA A 200 -9.22 -22.49 -11.25
CA ALA A 200 -9.47 -23.88 -11.58
C ALA A 200 -10.86 -24.31 -11.07
N LEU A 201 -11.46 -25.28 -11.77
CA LEU A 201 -12.72 -25.91 -11.35
C LEU A 201 -12.48 -26.93 -10.24
N ILE A 202 -13.37 -26.96 -9.27
CA ILE A 202 -13.44 -28.05 -8.29
C ILE A 202 -13.96 -29.30 -9.01
N ALA A 203 -13.22 -30.41 -8.87
CA ALA A 203 -13.56 -31.66 -9.53
C ALA A 203 -15.02 -32.09 -9.29
N ASN A 204 -15.72 -32.44 -10.35
CA ASN A 204 -17.10 -32.95 -10.34
C ASN A 204 -18.19 -31.99 -9.85
N THR A 205 -17.90 -30.65 -9.73
CA THR A 205 -18.90 -29.71 -9.22
C THR A 205 -19.28 -28.60 -10.21
N GLY A 206 -18.41 -28.30 -11.19
CA GLY A 206 -18.60 -27.16 -12.11
C GLY A 206 -18.44 -25.78 -11.45
N ILE A 207 -17.97 -25.71 -10.19
CA ILE A 207 -17.77 -24.47 -9.42
C ILE A 207 -16.27 -24.15 -9.38
N PHE A 208 -15.91 -22.87 -9.44
CA PHE A 208 -14.51 -22.43 -9.29
C PHE A 208 -14.10 -22.36 -7.81
N TYR A 209 -12.84 -22.71 -7.51
CA TYR A 209 -12.29 -22.51 -6.16
C TYR A 209 -12.39 -21.05 -5.75
N LEU A 210 -12.21 -20.11 -6.68
CA LEU A 210 -12.32 -18.67 -6.45
C LEU A 210 -13.68 -18.28 -5.87
N GLU A 211 -14.78 -18.84 -6.37
CA GLU A 211 -16.14 -18.55 -5.89
C GLU A 211 -16.29 -18.98 -4.43
N LYS A 212 -15.80 -20.16 -4.08
CA LYS A 212 -15.88 -20.67 -2.71
C LYS A 212 -15.01 -19.90 -1.73
N VAL A 213 -13.81 -19.49 -2.15
CA VAL A 213 -12.95 -18.62 -1.35
C VAL A 213 -13.59 -17.23 -1.17
N ALA A 214 -14.21 -16.68 -2.21
CA ALA A 214 -14.90 -15.39 -2.14
C ALA A 214 -16.11 -15.40 -1.17
N GLU A 215 -16.78 -16.53 -0.98
CA GLU A 215 -17.83 -16.68 0.02
C GLU A 215 -17.31 -16.54 1.47
N LEU A 216 -16.05 -16.93 1.73
CA LEU A 216 -15.41 -16.81 3.03
C LEU A 216 -14.90 -15.38 3.30
N VAL A 217 -14.30 -14.73 2.28
CA VAL A 217 -13.66 -13.41 2.42
C VAL A 217 -14.57 -12.30 1.88
N LYS A 218 -15.54 -11.88 2.67
CA LYS A 218 -16.59 -10.93 2.27
C LYS A 218 -16.07 -9.53 1.93
N ALA A 219 -14.92 -9.12 2.48
CA ALA A 219 -14.29 -7.84 2.15
C ALA A 219 -13.59 -7.87 0.79
N GLY A 220 -13.46 -9.06 0.16
CA GLY A 220 -12.97 -9.24 -1.19
C GLY A 220 -11.59 -9.88 -1.28
N ILE A 221 -11.19 -10.14 -2.53
CA ILE A 221 -9.88 -10.71 -2.86
C ILE A 221 -9.08 -9.63 -3.55
N TYR A 222 -7.90 -9.34 -3.02
CA TYR A 222 -6.98 -8.33 -3.52
C TYR A 222 -5.73 -8.99 -4.07
N VAL A 223 -5.34 -8.55 -5.26
CA VAL A 223 -4.16 -9.09 -5.94
C VAL A 223 -3.06 -8.06 -5.92
N SER A 224 -1.96 -8.41 -5.26
CA SER A 224 -0.76 -7.59 -5.29
C SER A 224 0.46 -8.48 -5.47
N ASP A 225 1.22 -8.19 -6.52
CA ASP A 225 2.49 -8.85 -6.78
C ASP A 225 3.62 -8.30 -5.88
N SER A 226 3.32 -7.26 -5.09
CA SER A 226 4.19 -6.72 -4.05
C SER A 226 4.26 -7.59 -2.80
N LEU A 227 3.49 -8.68 -2.71
CA LEU A 227 3.52 -9.60 -1.58
C LEU A 227 4.75 -10.49 -1.62
N TYR A 228 5.74 -10.18 -0.77
CA TYR A 228 6.96 -10.96 -0.56
C TYR A 228 7.13 -11.28 0.92
N THR A 229 7.83 -12.35 1.24
CA THR A 229 8.38 -12.54 2.59
C THR A 229 9.70 -11.81 2.73
N SER A 230 10.17 -11.59 3.94
CA SER A 230 11.51 -11.05 4.23
C SER A 230 12.65 -11.84 3.57
N ALA A 231 12.43 -13.13 3.25
CA ALA A 231 13.36 -14.00 2.54
C ALA A 231 13.17 -13.98 1.01
N GLY A 232 12.27 -13.13 0.47
CA GLY A 232 11.96 -13.10 -0.96
C GLY A 232 11.12 -14.27 -1.46
N ALA A 233 10.61 -15.13 -0.57
CA ALA A 233 9.75 -16.25 -0.92
C ALA A 233 8.35 -15.74 -1.33
N VAL A 234 7.77 -16.35 -2.36
CA VAL A 234 6.46 -15.99 -2.93
C VAL A 234 5.38 -17.03 -2.63
N THR A 235 5.52 -17.69 -1.49
CA THR A 235 4.72 -18.86 -1.09
C THR A 235 3.76 -18.52 0.04
N ASN A 236 3.21 -17.31 0.03
CA ASN A 236 2.30 -16.84 1.07
C ASN A 236 1.08 -16.10 0.52
N ALA A 237 0.05 -16.07 1.35
CA ALA A 237 -1.13 -15.24 1.19
C ALA A 237 -1.48 -14.63 2.56
N LEU A 238 -2.20 -13.52 2.60
CA LEU A 238 -2.61 -12.86 3.82
C LEU A 238 -4.12 -12.83 3.93
N VAL A 239 -4.65 -13.20 5.08
CA VAL A 239 -6.04 -12.96 5.47
C VAL A 239 -6.04 -11.86 6.50
N VAL A 240 -6.76 -10.77 6.23
CA VAL A 240 -6.76 -9.57 7.08
C VAL A 240 -8.18 -9.11 7.37
N GLU A 241 -8.44 -8.63 8.59
CA GLU A 241 -9.68 -7.95 8.93
C GLU A 241 -9.57 -6.46 8.59
N LEU A 242 -10.40 -5.99 7.67
CA LEU A 242 -10.40 -4.59 7.26
C LEU A 242 -11.11 -3.71 8.28
N SER A 243 -10.34 -3.08 9.16
CA SER A 243 -10.84 -2.14 10.15
C SER A 243 -9.82 -1.04 10.42
N GLN A 244 -10.29 0.19 10.62
CA GLN A 244 -9.45 1.31 11.04
C GLN A 244 -8.84 1.11 12.44
N GLU A 245 -9.43 0.24 13.25
CA GLU A 245 -8.88 -0.12 14.56
C GLU A 245 -7.64 -1.00 14.45
N ASN A 246 -7.52 -1.78 13.37
CA ASN A 246 -6.46 -2.75 13.19
C ASN A 246 -5.22 -2.14 12.53
N PHE A 247 -5.42 -1.42 11.44
CA PHE A 247 -4.33 -0.76 10.73
C PHE A 247 -4.85 0.44 9.92
N GLU A 248 -3.96 1.35 9.59
CA GLU A 248 -4.27 2.53 8.78
C GLU A 248 -3.06 3.03 8.00
N LEU A 249 -3.32 3.78 6.94
CA LEU A 249 -2.33 4.48 6.14
C LEU A 249 -2.16 5.89 6.66
N VAL A 250 -1.00 6.20 7.20
CA VAL A 250 -0.63 7.56 7.61
C VAL A 250 -0.14 8.33 6.40
N ILE A 251 -0.81 9.43 6.05
CA ILE A 251 -0.43 10.32 4.96
C ILE A 251 0.01 11.66 5.54
N GLY A 252 1.29 11.99 5.37
CA GLY A 252 1.82 13.32 5.66
C GLY A 252 1.63 14.26 4.47
N GLN A 253 1.97 13.77 3.27
CA GLN A 253 1.77 14.45 1.99
C GLN A 253 1.33 13.40 0.96
N ASP A 254 0.21 13.67 0.32
CA ASP A 254 -0.26 12.83 -0.79
C ASP A 254 0.61 13.05 -2.03
N LEU A 255 0.49 12.14 -2.99
CA LEU A 255 1.27 12.16 -4.22
C LEU A 255 1.25 13.55 -4.86
N SER A 256 2.43 14.12 -5.03
CA SER A 256 2.62 15.48 -5.52
C SER A 256 3.82 15.54 -6.45
N THR A 257 3.81 16.51 -7.35
CA THR A 257 4.92 16.78 -8.26
C THR A 257 5.64 18.08 -7.85
N PHE A 258 6.94 18.10 -8.05
CA PHE A 258 7.76 19.30 -7.92
C PHE A 258 8.62 19.41 -9.16
N ASN A 259 8.65 20.62 -9.78
CA ASN A 259 9.40 20.87 -10.99
C ASN A 259 10.31 22.08 -10.79
N GLN A 260 11.56 21.96 -11.24
CA GLN A 260 12.57 23.01 -11.21
C GLN A 260 13.36 23.02 -12.50
N GLN A 261 13.63 24.20 -13.04
CA GLN A 261 14.50 24.37 -14.19
C GLN A 261 15.96 24.27 -13.76
N ASP A 262 16.78 23.51 -14.52
CA ASP A 262 18.23 23.44 -14.32
C ASP A 262 18.98 24.54 -15.11
N GLU A 263 20.31 24.60 -14.92
CA GLU A 263 21.18 25.55 -15.60
C GLU A 263 21.21 25.35 -17.12
N ASP A 264 20.92 24.15 -17.61
CA ASP A 264 20.83 23.77 -19.02
C ASP A 264 19.44 24.03 -19.62
N MET A 265 18.56 24.75 -18.93
CA MET A 265 17.17 25.03 -19.29
C MET A 265 16.25 23.80 -19.35
N ASN A 266 16.70 22.60 -18.92
CA ASN A 266 15.84 21.46 -18.81
C ASN A 266 15.01 21.53 -17.52
N ILE A 267 13.89 20.81 -17.48
CA ILE A 267 13.05 20.70 -16.30
C ILE A 267 13.39 19.41 -15.58
N ASN A 268 13.92 19.53 -14.38
CA ASN A 268 14.08 18.42 -13.46
C ASN A 268 12.87 18.36 -12.57
N GLY A 269 12.14 17.27 -12.65
CA GLY A 269 10.94 17.05 -11.86
C GLY A 269 11.13 15.93 -10.87
N LYS A 270 10.28 15.92 -9.85
CA LYS A 270 10.23 14.90 -8.82
C LYS A 270 8.78 14.59 -8.49
N VAL A 271 8.39 13.34 -8.59
CA VAL A 271 7.16 12.83 -8.00
C VAL A 271 7.49 12.31 -6.62
N TYR A 272 6.72 12.68 -5.61
CA TYR A 272 6.97 12.27 -4.24
C TYR A 272 5.68 12.18 -3.43
N GLU A 273 5.72 11.38 -2.38
CA GLU A 273 4.71 11.26 -1.34
C GLU A 273 5.37 10.96 0.01
N VAL A 274 4.64 11.21 1.09
CA VAL A 274 5.09 10.98 2.47
C VAL A 274 4.05 10.11 3.15
N VAL A 275 4.32 8.80 3.23
CA VAL A 275 3.35 7.81 3.70
C VAL A 275 4.02 6.72 4.53
N ALA A 276 3.27 6.14 5.46
CA ALA A 276 3.69 4.96 6.22
C ALA A 276 2.50 4.11 6.65
N PRO A 277 2.61 2.77 6.68
CA PRO A 277 1.64 1.90 7.33
C PRO A 277 1.72 2.04 8.85
N ARG A 278 0.59 2.07 9.52
CA ARG A 278 0.48 2.00 10.98
C ARG A 278 -0.38 0.81 11.37
N ILE A 279 0.25 -0.26 11.89
CA ILE A 279 -0.43 -1.48 12.34
C ILE A 279 -0.60 -1.39 13.84
N LYS A 280 -1.86 -1.40 14.30
CA LYS A 280 -2.25 -1.25 15.71
C LYS A 280 -2.51 -2.61 16.36
N ARG A 281 -3.17 -3.52 15.62
CA ARG A 281 -3.51 -4.87 16.05
C ARG A 281 -2.99 -5.90 15.06
N PRO A 282 -1.76 -6.38 15.22
CA PRO A 282 -1.16 -7.34 14.27
C PRO A 282 -1.88 -8.70 14.26
N THR A 283 -2.56 -9.10 15.35
CA THR A 283 -3.36 -10.33 15.42
C THR A 283 -4.57 -10.37 14.48
N SER A 284 -4.95 -9.21 13.90
CA SER A 284 -5.96 -9.13 12.83
C SER A 284 -5.47 -9.63 11.47
N ILE A 285 -4.20 -9.99 11.40
CA ILE A 285 -3.51 -10.42 10.17
C ILE A 285 -3.08 -11.87 10.37
N CYS A 286 -3.49 -12.77 9.47
CA CYS A 286 -2.99 -14.14 9.44
C CYS A 286 -2.27 -14.40 8.11
N GLU A 287 -1.01 -14.79 8.19
CA GLU A 287 -0.21 -15.20 7.04
C GLU A 287 -0.34 -16.71 6.81
N ILE A 288 -0.81 -17.10 5.62
CA ILE A 288 -0.79 -18.49 5.15
C ILE A 288 0.56 -18.72 4.50
N THR A 289 1.38 -19.62 5.06
CA THR A 289 2.75 -19.87 4.62
C THR A 289 2.86 -21.23 3.90
N GLY A 290 3.91 -21.39 3.07
CA GLY A 290 4.22 -22.67 2.43
C GLY A 290 3.27 -23.05 1.31
N LEU A 291 2.71 -22.10 0.58
CA LEU A 291 1.88 -22.35 -0.60
C LEU A 291 2.70 -23.02 -1.71
N THR A 292 2.18 -24.11 -2.29
CA THR A 292 2.82 -24.91 -3.36
C THR A 292 1.88 -25.18 -4.54
#